data_e8b95107a29fd0d29a8a38fdcca3fd26
#
_entry.id   e8b95107a29fd0d29a8a38fdcca3fd26
#
_cell.length_a   1.000
_cell.length_b   1.000
_cell.length_c   1.000
_cell.angle_alpha   90.00
_cell.angle_beta   90.00
_cell.angle_gamma   90.00
#
_symmetry.space_group_name_H-M   'P 1'
#
loop_
_entity.id
_entity.type
_entity.pdbx_description
1 polymer ?
#
loop_
_entity_poly.entity_id
_entity_poly.type
_entity_poly.pdbx_seq_one_letter_code
_entity_poly.pdbx_strand_id
1 'polypeptide(L)'
;MPMQVNKLYTKYTREISGDDVGVWFKYDVAEQEQIEVKIGVSFISIENARENLKAEQPGFEFDKIASAARDKWNDDLSRITVEGGTKDEKTIFYTGLYHLLIHPNILQDVNGEYPKMESLEVGKTSGNRYTVFSLWDTYRNVSSLMTLLYPDRQLDIIQTMIDMYKENGWLPKWELYGRETFTMEGDPSIPYIVDAWMKGLRDFDTTTAYEAMRKGATTPGEFNLLRPDANDYFSLGYVPLREQYDNSVSHALEYYLADWNLSQFAEALGKKEDAKLFYDRSMGYKHYYCKDFGTLRPILPDGKFYEPFDPKQGENFEPSPGFHEGNAWNYTFYVPHDIKGLAKLMGGNKKFVNKLQGVFDDGNYDPANEPDIAYPYLFSYFKGEEWRTQKEVHKILKNGYHNAPNGVPGNEDTGTMSTWAIFSMMGFYPACPGDVDYVLTSPVFDKITIHLDKKYYPAGDLVIEASHATPESIYIQSIQAGDKKLKGYTISHQDLVKAGTLKFTLGDQPKK
;
A
#
# COMPACT_ATOMS: atom_id res chain seq x y z
N MET A 1 23.97 33.17 -13.08
CA MET A 1 23.49 34.56 -12.91
C MET A 1 22.46 34.56 -11.80
N PRO A 2 22.55 35.43 -10.79
CA PRO A 2 21.47 35.50 -9.81
C PRO A 2 20.23 36.10 -10.51
N MET A 3 19.10 35.40 -10.42
CA MET A 3 17.83 35.93 -10.85
C MET A 3 17.55 37.20 -10.05
N GLN A 4 17.47 38.36 -10.75
CA GLN A 4 16.89 39.57 -10.17
C GLN A 4 15.39 39.31 -10.03
N VAL A 5 14.94 39.00 -8.84
CA VAL A 5 13.51 38.95 -8.51
C VAL A 5 13.04 40.42 -8.41
N ASN A 6 12.34 40.91 -9.40
CA ASN A 6 11.62 42.17 -9.31
C ASN A 6 10.48 42.00 -8.30
N LYS A 7 10.73 42.35 -7.04
CA LYS A 7 9.72 42.33 -5.98
C LYS A 7 8.83 43.56 -6.13
N LEU A 8 7.61 43.39 -6.60
CA LEU A 8 6.58 44.44 -6.57
C LEU A 8 5.84 44.36 -5.22
N TYR A 9 5.91 45.41 -4.41
CA TYR A 9 5.19 45.47 -3.14
C TYR A 9 3.96 46.40 -3.34
N THR A 10 2.75 45.84 -3.17
CA THR A 10 1.51 46.59 -3.14
C THR A 10 1.01 46.70 -1.70
N LYS A 11 0.74 47.94 -1.26
CA LYS A 11 0.24 48.22 0.09
C LYS A 11 -1.28 48.30 0.06
N TYR A 12 -1.95 47.69 1.06
CA TYR A 12 -3.42 47.68 1.18
C TYR A 12 -4.16 46.89 0.07
N THR A 13 -3.49 46.02 -0.64
CA THR A 13 -4.11 45.12 -1.59
C THR A 13 -4.88 44.03 -0.83
N ARG A 14 -6.12 43.77 -1.26
CA ARG A 14 -6.98 42.72 -0.68
C ARG A 14 -6.84 41.37 -1.40
N GLU A 15 -6.40 41.44 -2.64
CA GLU A 15 -6.22 40.26 -3.52
C GLU A 15 -4.95 40.44 -4.33
N ILE A 16 -4.23 39.33 -4.54
CA ILE A 16 -3.05 39.24 -5.39
C ILE A 16 -3.07 37.89 -6.10
N SER A 17 -2.73 37.92 -7.40
CA SER A 17 -2.60 36.70 -8.21
C SER A 17 -1.29 36.72 -8.98
N GLY A 18 -0.74 35.54 -9.27
CA GLY A 18 0.51 35.34 -10.02
C GLY A 18 1.14 34.00 -9.63
N ASP A 19 2.19 33.61 -10.35
CA ASP A 19 2.89 32.35 -10.15
C ASP A 19 3.81 32.35 -8.90
N ASP A 20 4.25 33.54 -8.49
CA ASP A 20 5.14 33.72 -7.32
C ASP A 20 4.62 34.86 -6.45
N VAL A 21 3.58 34.57 -5.67
CA VAL A 21 2.93 35.55 -4.79
C VAL A 21 3.13 35.18 -3.33
N GLY A 22 3.23 36.22 -2.49
CA GLY A 22 3.34 36.07 -1.05
C GLY A 22 2.72 37.23 -0.30
N VAL A 23 2.25 36.96 0.90
CA VAL A 23 1.69 38.00 1.79
C VAL A 23 2.54 38.02 3.08
N TRP A 24 2.82 39.23 3.53
CA TRP A 24 3.47 39.42 4.82
C TRP A 24 2.75 40.52 5.61
N PHE A 25 2.75 40.32 6.92
CA PHE A 25 2.15 41.27 7.87
C PHE A 25 3.22 41.73 8.85
N LYS A 26 3.14 43.02 9.25
CA LYS A 26 3.99 43.55 10.31
C LYS A 26 3.09 44.05 11.44
N TYR A 27 3.40 43.57 12.63
CA TYR A 27 2.73 43.95 13.87
C TYR A 27 3.73 44.63 14.80
N ASP A 28 3.28 45.65 15.52
CA ASP A 28 3.97 46.17 16.68
C ASP A 28 3.34 45.46 17.90
N VAL A 29 4.10 44.64 18.60
CA VAL A 29 3.62 43.79 19.67
C VAL A 29 4.28 44.15 20.98
N ALA A 30 3.53 44.09 22.07
CA ALA A 30 4.06 44.18 23.44
C ALA A 30 4.75 42.86 23.86
N GLU A 31 5.54 42.90 24.91
CA GLU A 31 6.17 41.68 25.44
C GLU A 31 5.07 40.66 25.84
N GLN A 32 5.20 39.42 25.37
CA GLN A 32 4.27 38.30 25.57
C GLN A 32 2.88 38.48 24.93
N GLU A 33 2.69 39.47 24.07
CA GLU A 33 1.46 39.58 23.28
C GLU A 33 1.37 38.41 22.24
N GLN A 34 0.22 37.74 22.22
CA GLN A 34 -0.05 36.63 21.30
C GLN A 34 -0.83 37.14 20.08
N ILE A 35 -0.41 36.71 18.90
CA ILE A 35 -1.13 36.95 17.64
C ILE A 35 -1.65 35.60 17.13
N GLU A 36 -2.97 35.50 17.02
CA GLU A 36 -3.61 34.35 16.39
C GLU A 36 -3.81 34.62 14.89
N VAL A 37 -3.43 33.63 14.07
CA VAL A 37 -3.61 33.66 12.61
C VAL A 37 -4.42 32.45 12.19
N LYS A 38 -5.40 32.63 11.32
CA LYS A 38 -6.14 31.54 10.69
C LYS A 38 -6.10 31.68 9.18
N ILE A 39 -5.92 30.56 8.47
CA ILE A 39 -5.74 30.51 7.04
C ILE A 39 -6.78 29.54 6.44
N GLY A 40 -7.54 30.02 5.46
CA GLY A 40 -8.41 29.19 4.62
C GLY A 40 -7.70 28.84 3.32
N VAL A 41 -7.84 27.62 2.88
CA VAL A 41 -7.25 27.10 1.63
C VAL A 41 -8.36 26.49 0.78
N SER A 42 -8.24 26.60 -0.54
CA SER A 42 -9.07 25.94 -1.54
C SER A 42 -8.28 25.78 -2.83
N PHE A 43 -8.51 24.68 -3.55
CA PHE A 43 -8.01 24.50 -4.91
C PHE A 43 -8.97 25.03 -5.98
N ILE A 44 -10.13 25.59 -5.57
CA ILE A 44 -11.21 26.03 -6.47
C ILE A 44 -11.25 27.56 -6.56
N SER A 45 -11.46 28.24 -5.43
CA SER A 45 -11.64 29.69 -5.43
C SER A 45 -11.34 30.34 -4.07
N ILE A 46 -11.15 31.66 -4.10
CA ILE A 46 -11.02 32.46 -2.86
C ILE A 46 -12.33 32.42 -2.05
N GLU A 47 -13.47 32.35 -2.71
CA GLU A 47 -14.79 32.25 -2.09
C GLU A 47 -14.91 30.94 -1.30
N ASN A 48 -14.50 29.83 -1.91
CA ASN A 48 -14.48 28.53 -1.24
C ASN A 48 -13.47 28.50 -0.07
N ALA A 49 -12.30 29.11 -0.22
CA ALA A 49 -11.34 29.21 0.88
C ALA A 49 -11.90 29.99 2.08
N ARG A 50 -12.70 31.04 1.84
CA ARG A 50 -13.41 31.78 2.89
C ARG A 50 -14.53 30.96 3.51
N GLU A 51 -15.25 30.16 2.71
CA GLU A 51 -16.30 29.27 3.19
C GLU A 51 -15.71 28.17 4.08
N ASN A 52 -14.62 27.53 3.64
CA ASN A 52 -13.88 26.53 4.42
C ASN A 52 -13.44 27.12 5.77
N LEU A 53 -12.79 28.29 5.75
CA LEU A 53 -12.32 28.95 6.94
C LEU A 53 -13.46 29.29 7.92
N LYS A 54 -14.60 29.74 7.41
CA LYS A 54 -15.78 30.08 8.22
C LYS A 54 -16.42 28.83 8.83
N ALA A 55 -16.48 27.74 8.08
CA ALA A 55 -17.07 26.49 8.51
C ALA A 55 -16.21 25.77 9.56
N GLU A 56 -14.90 25.70 9.33
CA GLU A 56 -13.98 24.91 10.14
C GLU A 56 -13.38 25.70 11.32
N GLN A 57 -13.17 27.01 11.15
CA GLN A 57 -12.55 27.88 12.14
C GLN A 57 -13.33 29.21 12.28
N PRO A 58 -14.57 29.18 12.80
CA PRO A 58 -15.42 30.38 12.85
C PRO A 58 -14.90 31.50 13.77
N GLY A 59 -14.12 31.18 14.78
CA GLY A 59 -13.54 32.11 15.76
C GLY A 59 -12.01 32.08 15.80
N PHE A 60 -11.46 32.85 16.76
CA PHE A 60 -10.06 32.78 17.17
C PHE A 60 -10.03 32.10 18.54
N GLU A 61 -9.95 30.76 18.54
CA GLU A 61 -10.03 29.90 19.72
C GLU A 61 -9.04 28.72 19.55
N PHE A 62 -7.74 29.05 19.52
CA PHE A 62 -6.67 28.10 19.23
C PHE A 62 -6.75 26.83 20.10
N ASP A 63 -6.87 26.99 21.42
CA ASP A 63 -6.91 25.85 22.35
C ASP A 63 -8.11 24.92 22.10
N LYS A 64 -9.25 25.48 21.72
CA LYS A 64 -10.45 24.71 21.41
C LYS A 64 -10.27 23.91 20.12
N ILE A 65 -9.68 24.53 19.10
CA ILE A 65 -9.37 23.84 17.83
C ILE A 65 -8.33 22.75 18.03
N ALA A 66 -7.26 23.04 18.79
CA ALA A 66 -6.23 22.06 19.14
C ALA A 66 -6.81 20.86 19.93
N SER A 67 -7.74 21.12 20.86
CA SER A 67 -8.43 20.05 21.59
C SER A 67 -9.31 19.22 20.67
N ALA A 68 -10.13 19.84 19.81
CA ALA A 68 -10.99 19.14 18.88
C ALA A 68 -10.19 18.28 17.88
N ALA A 69 -9.05 18.78 17.39
CA ALA A 69 -8.16 18.01 16.53
C ALA A 69 -7.58 16.79 17.27
N ARG A 70 -7.15 16.97 18.53
CA ARG A 70 -6.66 15.87 19.36
C ARG A 70 -7.73 14.81 19.59
N ASP A 71 -8.96 15.22 19.91
CA ASP A 71 -10.08 14.32 20.14
C ASP A 71 -10.39 13.52 18.87
N LYS A 72 -10.39 14.18 17.70
CA LYS A 72 -10.60 13.53 16.40
C LYS A 72 -9.52 12.50 16.09
N TRP A 73 -8.24 12.83 16.33
CA TRP A 73 -7.16 11.86 16.16
C TRP A 73 -7.27 10.70 17.15
N ASN A 74 -7.63 10.94 18.39
CA ASN A 74 -7.85 9.89 19.39
C ASN A 74 -8.98 8.95 18.98
N ASP A 75 -10.09 9.47 18.44
CA ASP A 75 -11.18 8.64 17.92
C ASP A 75 -10.71 7.71 16.79
N ASP A 76 -9.97 8.25 15.83
CA ASP A 76 -9.48 7.49 14.71
C ASP A 76 -8.43 6.43 15.14
N LEU A 77 -7.46 6.81 16.00
CA LEU A 77 -6.41 5.91 16.47
C LEU A 77 -6.93 4.86 17.46
N SER A 78 -8.03 5.12 18.17
CA SER A 78 -8.66 4.18 19.10
C SER A 78 -9.37 3.01 18.43
N ARG A 79 -9.39 2.95 17.09
CA ARG A 79 -9.83 1.76 16.33
C ARG A 79 -9.07 0.51 16.71
N ILE A 80 -7.84 0.65 17.19
CA ILE A 80 -7.06 -0.45 17.75
C ILE A 80 -6.56 -0.05 19.13
N THR A 81 -6.72 -0.93 20.09
CA THR A 81 -6.11 -0.78 21.42
C THR A 81 -5.17 -1.95 21.69
N VAL A 82 -4.01 -1.69 22.30
CA VAL A 82 -2.99 -2.68 22.60
C VAL A 82 -2.64 -2.72 24.09
N GLU A 83 -2.48 -3.92 24.62
CA GLU A 83 -2.06 -4.20 26.01
C GLU A 83 -0.79 -5.07 26.00
N GLY A 84 0.09 -4.90 26.98
CA GLY A 84 1.42 -5.53 26.97
C GLY A 84 2.41 -4.76 26.11
N GLY A 85 3.53 -5.39 25.77
CA GLY A 85 4.62 -4.76 25.02
C GLY A 85 5.31 -3.61 25.75
N THR A 86 6.38 -3.10 25.19
CA THR A 86 7.15 -1.96 25.70
C THR A 86 6.50 -0.61 25.34
N LYS A 87 6.95 0.47 25.99
CA LYS A 87 6.52 1.83 25.65
C LYS A 87 6.91 2.18 24.21
N ASP A 88 8.10 1.77 23.78
CA ASP A 88 8.61 2.07 22.43
C ASP A 88 7.81 1.34 21.35
N GLU A 89 7.49 0.07 21.56
CA GLU A 89 6.61 -0.69 20.65
C GLU A 89 5.23 -0.05 20.51
N LYS A 90 4.63 0.41 21.62
CA LYS A 90 3.36 1.16 21.56
C LYS A 90 3.50 2.47 20.81
N THR A 91 4.60 3.21 21.03
CA THR A 91 4.86 4.46 20.30
C THR A 91 4.99 4.21 18.80
N ILE A 92 5.78 3.21 18.39
CA ILE A 92 5.94 2.81 17.00
C ILE A 92 4.58 2.43 16.38
N PHE A 93 3.80 1.61 17.07
CA PHE A 93 2.50 1.14 16.61
C PHE A 93 1.51 2.29 16.36
N TYR A 94 1.32 3.18 17.33
CA TYR A 94 0.38 4.30 17.19
C TYR A 94 0.89 5.39 16.24
N THR A 95 2.21 5.61 16.15
CA THR A 95 2.80 6.46 15.12
C THR A 95 2.54 5.88 13.72
N GLY A 96 2.66 4.57 13.57
CA GLY A 96 2.32 3.89 12.33
C GLY A 96 0.84 4.07 11.95
N LEU A 97 -0.08 3.93 12.90
CA LEU A 97 -1.51 4.20 12.64
C LEU A 97 -1.76 5.68 12.26
N TYR A 98 -1.02 6.61 12.83
CA TYR A 98 -1.08 8.01 12.43
C TYR A 98 -0.59 8.20 11.00
N HIS A 99 0.54 7.59 10.61
CA HIS A 99 1.08 7.65 9.25
C HIS A 99 0.11 7.07 8.22
N LEU A 100 -0.56 5.96 8.51
CA LEU A 100 -1.59 5.35 7.65
C LEU A 100 -2.69 6.35 7.26
N LEU A 101 -3.01 7.32 8.13
CA LEU A 101 -4.12 8.25 7.95
C LEU A 101 -3.70 9.63 7.41
N ILE A 102 -2.41 9.86 7.15
CA ILE A 102 -1.93 11.11 6.57
C ILE A 102 -2.28 11.18 5.07
N HIS A 103 -2.18 10.06 4.36
CA HIS A 103 -2.50 9.95 2.95
C HIS A 103 -3.51 8.82 2.68
N PRO A 104 -4.35 8.95 1.64
CA PRO A 104 -4.57 10.11 0.77
C PRO A 104 -5.27 11.27 1.51
N ASN A 105 -5.09 12.49 1.00
CA ASN A 105 -5.69 13.69 1.57
C ASN A 105 -7.08 13.96 1.00
N ILE A 106 -7.94 14.65 1.76
CA ILE A 106 -9.20 15.19 1.26
C ILE A 106 -8.90 16.39 0.35
N LEU A 107 -9.48 16.40 -0.85
CA LEU A 107 -9.28 17.43 -1.87
C LEU A 107 -10.46 18.40 -1.97
N GLN A 108 -11.69 17.96 -1.70
CA GLN A 108 -12.88 18.81 -1.84
C GLN A 108 -12.95 19.87 -0.75
N ASP A 109 -13.58 20.99 -1.10
CA ASP A 109 -14.01 22.03 -0.18
C ASP A 109 -15.23 21.60 0.67
N VAL A 110 -15.58 22.35 1.70
CA VAL A 110 -16.72 22.04 2.59
C VAL A 110 -18.06 21.98 1.89
N ASN A 111 -18.19 22.65 0.73
CA ASN A 111 -19.38 22.61 -0.14
C ASN A 111 -19.37 21.40 -1.10
N GLY A 112 -18.33 20.54 -1.04
CA GLY A 112 -18.14 19.35 -1.88
C GLY A 112 -17.51 19.61 -3.25
N GLU A 113 -17.11 20.84 -3.57
CA GLU A 113 -16.44 21.17 -4.83
C GLU A 113 -14.97 20.77 -4.83
N TYR A 114 -14.46 20.24 -5.98
CA TYR A 114 -13.08 19.82 -6.16
C TYR A 114 -12.62 20.01 -7.62
N PRO A 115 -11.32 20.17 -7.90
CA PRO A 115 -10.79 20.17 -9.26
C PRO A 115 -10.88 18.78 -9.87
N LYS A 116 -11.51 18.65 -11.06
CA LYS A 116 -11.55 17.39 -11.79
C LYS A 116 -10.18 17.00 -12.33
N MET A 117 -10.01 15.70 -12.52
CA MET A 117 -8.78 15.09 -13.03
C MET A 117 -8.40 15.64 -14.41
N GLU A 118 -7.13 16.06 -14.57
CA GLU A 118 -6.55 16.61 -15.83
C GLU A 118 -7.38 17.72 -16.50
N SER A 119 -8.12 18.50 -15.71
CA SER A 119 -9.08 19.47 -16.19
C SER A 119 -9.08 20.76 -15.35
N LEU A 120 -9.60 21.85 -15.92
CA LEU A 120 -9.93 23.07 -15.19
C LEU A 120 -11.39 23.11 -14.74
N GLU A 121 -12.15 22.04 -15.01
CA GLU A 121 -13.54 21.94 -14.57
C GLU A 121 -13.64 21.66 -13.08
N VAL A 122 -14.72 22.15 -12.48
CA VAL A 122 -15.07 21.91 -11.10
C VAL A 122 -16.02 20.72 -11.03
N GLY A 123 -15.67 19.71 -10.25
CA GLY A 123 -16.52 18.61 -9.86
C GLY A 123 -17.24 18.90 -8.54
N LYS A 124 -18.22 18.06 -8.20
CA LYS A 124 -18.91 18.10 -6.90
C LYS A 124 -19.21 16.71 -6.40
N THR A 125 -18.88 16.46 -5.14
CA THR A 125 -19.15 15.18 -4.46
C THR A 125 -20.08 15.39 -3.25
N SER A 126 -20.79 14.32 -2.88
CA SER A 126 -21.52 14.23 -1.61
C SER A 126 -20.79 13.39 -0.57
N GLY A 127 -19.73 12.65 -0.98
CA GLY A 127 -18.81 11.90 -0.14
C GLY A 127 -17.48 12.60 -0.01
N ASN A 128 -16.41 11.84 0.16
CA ASN A 128 -15.06 12.38 0.19
C ASN A 128 -14.35 12.15 -1.15
N ARG A 129 -13.74 13.22 -1.68
CA ARG A 129 -12.81 13.17 -2.81
C ARG A 129 -11.39 13.20 -2.28
N TYR A 130 -10.61 12.17 -2.58
CA TYR A 130 -9.24 12.04 -2.14
C TYR A 130 -8.23 12.43 -3.23
N THR A 131 -7.01 12.74 -2.81
CA THR A 131 -5.85 13.04 -3.65
C THR A 131 -4.56 12.57 -2.98
N VAL A 132 -3.47 12.56 -3.71
CA VAL A 132 -2.15 12.05 -3.31
C VAL A 132 -2.18 10.53 -3.17
N PHE A 133 -2.27 9.89 -4.34
CA PHE A 133 -2.26 8.43 -4.44
C PHE A 133 -0.89 7.92 -4.87
N SER A 134 -0.21 7.20 -4.00
CA SER A 134 0.95 6.38 -4.32
C SER A 134 0.54 4.91 -4.35
N LEU A 135 -0.14 4.53 -5.44
CA LEU A 135 -0.81 3.23 -5.46
C LEU A 135 0.15 2.05 -5.61
N TRP A 136 1.33 2.25 -6.22
CA TRP A 136 2.36 1.22 -6.32
C TRP A 136 2.81 0.70 -4.95
N ASP A 137 2.82 1.59 -3.95
CA ASP A 137 3.17 1.28 -2.58
C ASP A 137 1.96 0.72 -1.82
N THR A 138 0.84 1.46 -1.86
CA THR A 138 -0.29 1.26 -0.93
C THR A 138 -1.16 0.04 -1.26
N TYR A 139 -1.17 -0.47 -2.50
CA TYR A 139 -1.94 -1.69 -2.81
C TYR A 139 -1.40 -2.92 -2.08
N ARG A 140 -0.14 -2.92 -1.66
CA ARG A 140 0.54 -4.09 -1.06
C ARG A 140 0.00 -4.46 0.30
N ASN A 141 -0.39 -3.48 1.10
CA ASN A 141 -0.91 -3.73 2.45
C ASN A 141 -1.88 -2.66 2.97
N VAL A 142 -1.73 -1.40 2.58
CA VAL A 142 -2.58 -0.30 3.06
C VAL A 142 -4.04 -0.53 2.69
N SER A 143 -4.34 -0.96 1.45
CA SER A 143 -5.70 -1.29 1.02
C SER A 143 -6.37 -2.31 1.96
N SER A 144 -5.65 -3.37 2.33
CA SER A 144 -6.14 -4.40 3.26
C SER A 144 -6.40 -3.85 4.66
N LEU A 145 -5.51 -2.98 5.17
CA LEU A 145 -5.68 -2.41 6.51
C LEU A 145 -6.82 -1.39 6.55
N MET A 146 -6.93 -0.54 5.54
CA MET A 146 -8.06 0.39 5.39
C MET A 146 -9.39 -0.35 5.27
N THR A 147 -9.43 -1.44 4.51
CA THR A 147 -10.60 -2.33 4.41
C THR A 147 -11.02 -2.84 5.79
N LEU A 148 -10.08 -3.23 6.62
CA LEU A 148 -10.36 -3.77 7.96
C LEU A 148 -10.77 -2.68 8.96
N LEU A 149 -10.08 -1.54 9.00
CA LEU A 149 -10.21 -0.52 10.05
C LEU A 149 -11.18 0.61 9.69
N TYR A 150 -11.17 1.04 8.41
CA TYR A 150 -11.86 2.24 7.95
C TYR A 150 -12.63 1.98 6.64
N PRO A 151 -13.57 1.01 6.63
CA PRO A 151 -14.25 0.56 5.42
C PRO A 151 -15.02 1.67 4.69
N ASP A 152 -15.63 2.63 5.39
CA ASP A 152 -16.30 3.77 4.76
C ASP A 152 -15.29 4.65 4.00
N ARG A 153 -14.12 4.93 4.59
CA ARG A 153 -13.05 5.70 3.91
C ARG A 153 -12.48 4.93 2.71
N GLN A 154 -12.30 3.61 2.86
CA GLN A 154 -11.84 2.75 1.76
C GLN A 154 -12.80 2.78 0.57
N LEU A 155 -14.11 2.77 0.82
CA LEU A 155 -15.13 2.91 -0.23
C LEU A 155 -15.08 4.29 -0.89
N ASP A 156 -14.91 5.37 -0.13
CA ASP A 156 -14.76 6.73 -0.68
C ASP A 156 -13.46 6.85 -1.54
N ILE A 157 -12.38 6.19 -1.13
CA ILE A 157 -11.13 6.14 -1.89
C ILE A 157 -11.34 5.41 -3.23
N ILE A 158 -11.99 4.24 -3.21
CA ILE A 158 -12.30 3.48 -4.42
C ILE A 158 -13.25 4.28 -5.33
N GLN A 159 -14.27 4.93 -4.76
CA GLN A 159 -15.18 5.77 -5.53
C GLN A 159 -14.43 6.94 -6.18
N THR A 160 -13.47 7.54 -5.47
CA THR A 160 -12.58 8.58 -6.03
C THR A 160 -11.83 8.08 -7.25
N MET A 161 -11.24 6.86 -7.21
CA MET A 161 -10.55 6.28 -8.37
C MET A 161 -11.50 6.06 -9.56
N ILE A 162 -12.73 5.61 -9.30
CA ILE A 162 -13.76 5.43 -10.33
C ILE A 162 -14.17 6.77 -10.94
N ASP A 163 -14.29 7.81 -10.14
CA ASP A 163 -14.63 9.15 -10.63
C ASP A 163 -13.48 9.76 -11.45
N MET A 164 -12.22 9.53 -11.06
CA MET A 164 -11.05 9.88 -11.87
C MET A 164 -11.10 9.21 -13.25
N TYR A 165 -11.45 7.92 -13.31
CA TYR A 165 -11.66 7.23 -14.58
C TYR A 165 -12.76 7.88 -15.44
N LYS A 166 -13.88 8.26 -14.82
CA LYS A 166 -14.98 8.94 -15.55
C LYS A 166 -14.58 10.34 -16.07
N GLU A 167 -13.65 11.00 -15.38
CA GLU A 167 -13.19 12.36 -15.71
C GLU A 167 -12.13 12.37 -16.82
N ASN A 168 -11.11 11.49 -16.76
CA ASN A 168 -9.99 11.48 -17.71
C ASN A 168 -9.86 10.20 -18.55
N GLY A 169 -10.67 9.18 -18.25
CA GLY A 169 -10.70 7.91 -18.98
C GLY A 169 -9.70 6.86 -18.52
N TRP A 170 -8.94 7.09 -17.43
CA TRP A 170 -7.99 6.15 -16.84
C TRP A 170 -8.13 6.07 -15.33
N LEU A 171 -7.88 4.89 -14.76
CA LEU A 171 -7.68 4.77 -13.31
C LEU A 171 -6.36 5.44 -12.91
N PRO A 172 -6.26 5.98 -11.67
CA PRO A 172 -5.02 6.60 -11.22
C PRO A 172 -3.91 5.57 -11.00
N LYS A 173 -2.67 6.03 -11.10
CA LYS A 173 -1.45 5.30 -10.76
C LYS A 173 -0.68 6.00 -9.65
N TRP A 174 -0.33 7.27 -9.88
CA TRP A 174 0.36 8.14 -8.93
C TRP A 174 -0.14 9.59 -9.06
N GLU A 175 -1.34 9.84 -8.56
CA GLU A 175 -2.09 11.08 -8.74
C GLU A 175 -1.71 12.11 -7.67
N LEU A 176 -1.55 13.38 -8.09
CA LEU A 176 -1.31 14.54 -7.25
C LEU A 176 -2.25 15.70 -7.62
N TYR A 177 -3.16 16.03 -6.70
CA TYR A 177 -4.03 17.23 -6.78
C TYR A 177 -4.77 17.37 -8.11
N GLY A 178 -5.32 16.25 -8.63
CA GLY A 178 -6.03 16.21 -9.91
C GLY A 178 -5.13 16.04 -11.13
N ARG A 179 -3.86 15.69 -10.94
CA ARG A 179 -2.90 15.42 -12.01
C ARG A 179 -2.30 14.05 -11.87
N GLU A 180 -2.26 13.28 -12.97
CA GLU A 180 -1.60 11.99 -13.00
C GLU A 180 -0.13 12.15 -13.39
N THR A 181 0.78 11.57 -12.61
CA THR A 181 2.23 11.65 -12.88
C THR A 181 2.75 10.46 -13.67
N PHE A 182 2.02 9.33 -13.69
CA PHE A 182 2.43 8.02 -14.23
C PHE A 182 3.75 7.51 -13.65
N THR A 183 4.16 8.02 -12.49
CA THR A 183 5.34 7.55 -11.77
C THR A 183 5.12 6.11 -11.27
N MET A 184 6.22 5.38 -11.06
CA MET A 184 6.27 4.00 -10.61
C MET A 184 5.68 2.99 -11.60
N GLU A 185 5.60 1.73 -11.18
CA GLU A 185 5.39 0.59 -12.04
C GLU A 185 3.94 0.08 -12.05
N GLY A 186 3.58 -0.61 -13.10
CA GLY A 186 2.40 -1.44 -13.15
C GLY A 186 1.07 -0.71 -13.37
N ASP A 187 0.00 -1.37 -12.94
CA ASP A 187 -1.39 -0.93 -12.96
C ASP A 187 -2.00 -1.17 -11.57
N PRO A 188 -1.52 -0.41 -10.56
CA PRO A 188 -1.73 -0.72 -9.15
C PRO A 188 -3.16 -0.46 -8.65
N SER A 189 -3.97 0.31 -9.35
CA SER A 189 -5.39 0.48 -9.03
C SER A 189 -6.14 -0.85 -9.06
N ILE A 190 -5.74 -1.80 -9.91
CA ILE A 190 -6.41 -3.11 -10.03
C ILE A 190 -6.30 -3.89 -8.72
N PRO A 191 -5.11 -4.24 -8.21
CA PRO A 191 -5.02 -4.98 -6.96
C PRO A 191 -5.57 -4.19 -5.78
N TYR A 192 -5.49 -2.86 -5.76
CA TYR A 192 -6.06 -2.03 -4.70
C TYR A 192 -7.59 -2.20 -4.59
N ILE A 193 -8.31 -2.08 -5.70
CA ILE A 193 -9.78 -2.20 -5.75
C ILE A 193 -10.22 -3.64 -5.53
N VAL A 194 -9.55 -4.59 -6.19
CA VAL A 194 -9.91 -6.01 -6.12
C VAL A 194 -9.70 -6.57 -4.72
N ASP A 195 -8.62 -6.19 -4.02
CA ASP A 195 -8.38 -6.60 -2.64
C ASP A 195 -9.54 -6.25 -1.72
N ALA A 196 -10.02 -5.01 -1.76
CA ALA A 196 -11.16 -4.55 -0.96
C ALA A 196 -12.44 -5.32 -1.32
N TRP A 197 -12.71 -5.52 -2.62
CA TRP A 197 -13.90 -6.22 -3.08
C TRP A 197 -13.91 -7.69 -2.69
N MET A 198 -12.79 -8.39 -2.83
CA MET A 198 -12.62 -9.80 -2.43
C MET A 198 -12.80 -9.98 -0.91
N LYS A 199 -12.39 -9.00 -0.12
CA LYS A 199 -12.57 -8.96 1.33
C LYS A 199 -13.99 -8.53 1.78
N GLY A 200 -14.86 -8.19 0.82
CA GLY A 200 -16.29 -8.00 1.08
C GLY A 200 -16.81 -6.56 0.98
N LEU A 201 -15.96 -5.57 0.72
CA LEU A 201 -16.40 -4.19 0.45
C LEU A 201 -16.87 -4.07 -1.00
N ARG A 202 -18.19 -4.08 -1.21
CA ARG A 202 -18.81 -4.13 -2.55
C ARG A 202 -19.74 -2.97 -2.86
N ASP A 203 -19.84 -1.99 -1.97
CA ASP A 203 -20.75 -0.85 -2.08
C ASP A 203 -20.14 0.28 -2.89
N PHE A 204 -19.77 -0.02 -4.14
CA PHE A 204 -19.30 0.94 -5.14
C PHE A 204 -19.71 0.50 -6.55
N ASP A 205 -19.56 1.36 -7.55
CA ASP A 205 -19.90 1.09 -8.95
C ASP A 205 -18.97 0.02 -9.56
N THR A 206 -19.29 -1.24 -9.23
CA THR A 206 -18.53 -2.43 -9.65
C THR A 206 -18.45 -2.57 -11.17
N THR A 207 -19.51 -2.14 -11.90
CA THR A 207 -19.52 -2.22 -13.36
C THR A 207 -18.51 -1.27 -13.98
N THR A 208 -18.52 -0.01 -13.59
CA THR A 208 -17.56 0.98 -14.06
C THR A 208 -16.12 0.63 -13.63
N ALA A 209 -15.94 0.14 -12.40
CA ALA A 209 -14.64 -0.33 -11.93
C ALA A 209 -14.09 -1.46 -12.81
N TYR A 210 -14.93 -2.46 -13.14
CA TYR A 210 -14.53 -3.54 -14.05
C TYR A 210 -14.15 -3.03 -15.46
N GLU A 211 -14.98 -2.16 -16.04
CA GLU A 211 -14.72 -1.57 -17.36
C GLU A 211 -13.40 -0.78 -17.37
N ALA A 212 -13.14 0.00 -16.33
CA ALA A 212 -11.92 0.79 -16.19
C ALA A 212 -10.66 -0.09 -16.08
N MET A 213 -10.69 -1.11 -15.22
CA MET A 213 -9.59 -2.07 -15.05
C MET A 213 -9.35 -2.86 -16.35
N ARG A 214 -10.43 -3.35 -16.97
CA ARG A 214 -10.35 -4.06 -18.24
C ARG A 214 -9.75 -3.20 -19.35
N LYS A 215 -10.11 -1.91 -19.41
CA LYS A 215 -9.54 -0.94 -20.36
C LYS A 215 -8.03 -0.85 -20.17
N GLY A 216 -7.51 -0.62 -18.97
CA GLY A 216 -6.08 -0.61 -18.67
C GLY A 216 -5.39 -1.90 -19.12
N ALA A 217 -5.99 -3.05 -18.85
CA ALA A 217 -5.44 -4.37 -19.13
C ALA A 217 -5.55 -4.83 -20.61
N THR A 218 -6.29 -4.12 -21.49
CA THR A 218 -6.54 -4.57 -22.87
C THR A 218 -6.26 -3.53 -23.96
N THR A 219 -6.07 -2.26 -23.61
CA THR A 219 -5.74 -1.22 -24.58
C THR A 219 -4.32 -1.41 -25.10
N PRO A 220 -4.07 -1.29 -26.43
CA PRO A 220 -2.72 -1.31 -27.00
C PRO A 220 -1.79 -0.26 -26.41
N GLY A 221 -0.49 -0.56 -26.32
CA GLY A 221 0.49 0.26 -25.59
C GLY A 221 0.64 1.70 -26.10
N GLU A 222 0.52 1.93 -27.42
CA GLU A 222 0.57 3.27 -28.01
C GLU A 222 -0.56 4.22 -27.55
N PHE A 223 -1.64 3.63 -27.02
CA PHE A 223 -2.81 4.37 -26.50
C PHE A 223 -3.04 4.11 -24.99
N ASN A 224 -2.14 3.38 -24.35
CA ASN A 224 -2.29 2.96 -22.98
C ASN A 224 -1.30 3.70 -22.08
N LEU A 225 -1.81 4.64 -21.29
CA LEU A 225 -0.98 5.44 -20.39
C LEU A 225 -0.53 4.66 -19.14
N LEU A 226 -1.27 3.59 -18.78
CA LEU A 226 -0.94 2.77 -17.60
C LEU A 226 0.04 1.64 -17.93
N ARG A 227 -0.06 1.08 -19.15
CA ARG A 227 0.77 -0.05 -19.64
C ARG A 227 1.39 0.29 -21.00
N PRO A 228 2.42 1.16 -21.05
CA PRO A 228 3.03 1.57 -22.31
C PRO A 228 3.65 0.41 -23.08
N ASP A 229 4.04 -0.66 -22.38
CA ASP A 229 4.64 -1.88 -22.94
C ASP A 229 3.60 -2.94 -23.35
N ALA A 230 2.30 -2.61 -23.33
CA ALA A 230 1.21 -3.57 -23.51
C ALA A 230 1.30 -4.37 -24.83
N ASN A 231 1.78 -3.78 -25.92
CA ASN A 231 1.91 -4.49 -27.22
C ASN A 231 2.88 -5.69 -27.14
N ASP A 232 4.03 -5.49 -26.50
CA ASP A 232 5.00 -6.59 -26.28
C ASP A 232 4.42 -7.59 -25.26
N TYR A 233 3.87 -7.10 -24.16
CA TYR A 233 3.24 -7.92 -23.13
C TYR A 233 2.13 -8.82 -23.70
N PHE A 234 1.28 -8.29 -24.59
CA PHE A 234 0.19 -9.07 -25.20
C PHE A 234 0.68 -10.10 -26.22
N SER A 235 1.70 -9.75 -27.01
CA SER A 235 2.18 -10.60 -28.09
C SER A 235 3.20 -11.64 -27.67
N LEU A 236 4.07 -11.29 -26.71
CA LEU A 236 5.18 -12.13 -26.25
C LEU A 236 4.88 -12.84 -24.94
N GLY A 237 3.95 -12.30 -24.13
CA GLY A 237 3.68 -12.74 -22.77
C GLY A 237 4.69 -12.22 -21.74
N TYR A 238 5.59 -11.33 -22.16
CA TYR A 238 6.56 -10.62 -21.31
C TYR A 238 6.90 -9.26 -21.91
N VAL A 239 7.52 -8.38 -21.13
CA VAL A 239 8.07 -7.10 -21.55
C VAL A 239 9.57 -7.28 -21.81
N PRO A 240 10.08 -7.08 -23.04
CA PRO A 240 11.50 -7.22 -23.33
C PRO A 240 12.30 -5.99 -22.86
N LEU A 241 13.53 -6.21 -22.42
CA LEU A 241 14.48 -5.15 -22.17
C LEU A 241 14.94 -4.54 -23.50
N ARG A 242 14.66 -3.24 -23.71
CA ARG A 242 14.99 -2.53 -24.95
C ARG A 242 16.16 -1.57 -24.77
N GLU A 243 16.24 -0.92 -23.62
CA GLU A 243 17.28 0.02 -23.25
C GLU A 243 17.96 -0.40 -21.94
N GLN A 244 19.12 0.17 -21.65
CA GLN A 244 19.96 -0.27 -20.53
C GLN A 244 19.25 -0.20 -19.16
N TYR A 245 18.38 0.79 -18.97
CA TYR A 245 17.68 1.05 -17.71
C TYR A 245 16.16 0.99 -17.85
N ASP A 246 15.73 0.17 -18.80
CA ASP A 246 14.32 -0.18 -18.96
C ASP A 246 13.89 -1.10 -17.80
N ASN A 247 12.74 -0.83 -17.18
CA ASN A 247 12.23 -1.56 -16.03
C ASN A 247 11.40 -2.79 -16.42
N SER A 248 11.74 -3.46 -17.48
CA SER A 248 10.96 -4.49 -18.17
C SER A 248 10.44 -5.62 -17.28
N VAL A 249 11.27 -6.14 -16.37
CA VAL A 249 10.88 -7.22 -15.45
C VAL A 249 9.92 -6.68 -14.39
N SER A 250 10.22 -5.52 -13.83
CA SER A 250 9.37 -4.88 -12.81
C SER A 250 7.99 -4.57 -13.36
N HIS A 251 7.89 -3.92 -14.54
CA HIS A 251 6.61 -3.68 -15.24
C HIS A 251 5.81 -4.96 -15.41
N ALA A 252 6.46 -6.02 -15.97
CA ALA A 252 5.78 -7.27 -16.25
C ALA A 252 5.28 -7.97 -14.99
N LEU A 253 6.05 -7.97 -13.90
CA LEU A 253 5.63 -8.59 -12.64
C LEU A 253 4.41 -7.89 -12.03
N GLU A 254 4.39 -6.57 -12.08
CA GLU A 254 3.24 -5.78 -11.65
C GLU A 254 2.01 -6.06 -12.54
N TYR A 255 2.18 -6.16 -13.87
CA TYR A 255 1.08 -6.53 -14.77
C TYR A 255 0.56 -7.94 -14.51
N TYR A 256 1.43 -8.91 -14.19
CA TYR A 256 1.00 -10.27 -13.87
C TYR A 256 0.15 -10.32 -12.60
N LEU A 257 0.53 -9.59 -11.57
CA LEU A 257 -0.27 -9.50 -10.34
C LEU A 257 -1.60 -8.79 -10.60
N ALA A 258 -1.59 -7.68 -11.35
CA ALA A 258 -2.80 -6.97 -11.73
C ALA A 258 -3.74 -7.86 -12.56
N ASP A 259 -3.22 -8.59 -13.55
CA ASP A 259 -4.01 -9.51 -14.37
C ASP A 259 -4.56 -10.69 -13.52
N TRP A 260 -3.78 -11.23 -12.59
CA TRP A 260 -4.29 -12.24 -11.67
C TRP A 260 -5.45 -11.72 -10.82
N ASN A 261 -5.34 -10.52 -10.29
CA ASN A 261 -6.43 -9.86 -9.55
C ASN A 261 -7.66 -9.67 -10.43
N LEU A 262 -7.48 -9.14 -11.64
CA LEU A 262 -8.57 -8.93 -12.58
C LEU A 262 -9.22 -10.25 -13.02
N SER A 263 -8.46 -11.34 -13.11
CA SER A 263 -8.99 -12.66 -13.41
C SER A 263 -9.98 -13.15 -12.36
N GLN A 264 -9.65 -12.97 -11.07
CA GLN A 264 -10.53 -13.34 -9.96
C GLN A 264 -11.79 -12.47 -9.92
N PHE A 265 -11.63 -11.16 -10.16
CA PHE A 265 -12.74 -10.24 -10.21
C PHE A 265 -13.68 -10.56 -11.38
N ALA A 266 -13.12 -10.85 -12.57
CA ALA A 266 -13.89 -11.29 -13.74
C ALA A 266 -14.64 -12.61 -13.50
N GLU A 267 -14.00 -13.60 -12.87
CA GLU A 267 -14.66 -14.88 -12.51
C GLU A 267 -15.83 -14.65 -11.58
N ALA A 268 -15.65 -13.83 -10.54
CA ALA A 268 -16.71 -13.50 -9.58
C ALA A 268 -17.89 -12.74 -10.23
N LEU A 269 -17.63 -11.98 -11.29
CA LEU A 269 -18.64 -11.29 -12.11
C LEU A 269 -19.22 -12.17 -13.24
N GLY A 270 -18.80 -13.43 -13.36
CA GLY A 270 -19.24 -14.37 -14.40
C GLY A 270 -18.68 -14.09 -15.79
N LYS A 271 -17.60 -13.30 -15.92
CA LYS A 271 -16.92 -12.95 -17.17
C LYS A 271 -15.84 -14.00 -17.50
N LYS A 272 -16.23 -15.21 -17.81
CA LYS A 272 -15.35 -16.38 -17.91
C LYS A 272 -14.23 -16.27 -18.93
N GLU A 273 -14.48 -15.62 -20.07
CA GLU A 273 -13.46 -15.45 -21.11
C GLU A 273 -12.35 -14.51 -20.63
N ASP A 274 -12.71 -13.38 -20.04
CA ASP A 274 -11.77 -12.44 -19.46
C ASP A 274 -11.03 -13.06 -18.25
N ALA A 275 -11.74 -13.80 -17.39
CA ALA A 275 -11.12 -14.51 -16.27
C ALA A 275 -10.01 -15.46 -16.75
N LYS A 276 -10.28 -16.24 -17.80
CA LYS A 276 -9.26 -17.13 -18.40
C LYS A 276 -8.11 -16.35 -19.02
N LEU A 277 -8.41 -15.30 -19.80
CA LEU A 277 -7.40 -14.46 -20.46
C LEU A 277 -6.40 -13.89 -19.46
N PHE A 278 -6.92 -13.24 -18.42
CA PHE A 278 -6.08 -12.58 -17.43
C PHE A 278 -5.34 -13.58 -16.54
N TYR A 279 -5.96 -14.72 -16.20
CA TYR A 279 -5.27 -15.79 -15.50
C TYR A 279 -4.08 -16.35 -16.32
N ASP A 280 -4.30 -16.64 -17.59
CA ASP A 280 -3.23 -17.18 -18.46
C ASP A 280 -2.06 -16.20 -18.57
N ARG A 281 -2.34 -14.90 -18.71
CA ARG A 281 -1.32 -13.85 -18.75
C ARG A 281 -0.53 -13.75 -17.44
N SER A 282 -1.20 -13.84 -16.30
CA SER A 282 -0.56 -13.71 -14.98
C SER A 282 0.54 -14.74 -14.74
N MET A 283 0.55 -15.83 -15.51
CA MET A 283 1.57 -16.89 -15.43
C MET A 283 2.84 -16.60 -16.24
N GLY A 284 2.94 -15.43 -16.88
CA GLY A 284 4.05 -15.04 -17.76
C GLY A 284 5.39 -14.81 -17.06
N TYR A 285 5.42 -14.63 -15.74
CA TYR A 285 6.66 -14.51 -14.95
C TYR A 285 7.65 -15.65 -15.21
N LYS A 286 7.16 -16.82 -15.68
CA LYS A 286 7.95 -18.02 -16.00
C LYS A 286 8.95 -17.78 -17.14
N HIS A 287 8.69 -16.82 -18.03
CA HIS A 287 9.61 -16.45 -19.10
C HIS A 287 10.94 -15.93 -18.55
N TYR A 288 10.88 -15.13 -17.49
CA TYR A 288 12.07 -14.49 -16.90
C TYR A 288 12.95 -15.40 -16.06
N TYR A 289 12.45 -16.59 -15.66
CA TYR A 289 13.21 -17.44 -14.74
C TYR A 289 14.44 -18.06 -15.41
N CYS A 290 15.62 -17.64 -15.01
CA CYS A 290 16.92 -18.17 -15.47
C CYS A 290 17.45 -19.23 -14.50
N LYS A 291 17.49 -20.49 -14.96
CA LYS A 291 17.93 -21.62 -14.12
C LYS A 291 19.38 -21.52 -13.68
N ASP A 292 20.26 -20.95 -14.50
CA ASP A 292 21.70 -20.87 -14.24
C ASP A 292 21.99 -19.92 -13.06
N PHE A 293 21.22 -18.85 -12.93
CA PHE A 293 21.29 -17.90 -11.81
C PHE A 293 20.30 -18.24 -10.69
N GLY A 294 19.20 -18.96 -11.03
CA GLY A 294 18.11 -19.23 -10.11
C GLY A 294 17.31 -17.98 -9.72
N THR A 295 17.40 -16.91 -10.52
CA THR A 295 16.69 -15.63 -10.35
C THR A 295 15.90 -15.31 -11.61
N LEU A 296 15.04 -14.30 -11.53
CA LEU A 296 14.49 -13.66 -12.73
C LEU A 296 15.61 -12.87 -13.41
N ARG A 297 15.57 -12.82 -14.74
CA ARG A 297 16.55 -12.17 -15.58
C ARG A 297 15.88 -11.49 -16.76
N PRO A 298 16.27 -10.26 -17.13
CA PRO A 298 15.69 -9.57 -18.27
C PRO A 298 15.86 -10.34 -19.58
N ILE A 299 14.89 -10.21 -20.47
CA ILE A 299 14.85 -10.86 -21.78
C ILE A 299 14.90 -9.78 -22.85
N LEU A 300 15.73 -9.96 -23.87
CA LEU A 300 15.84 -9.09 -25.03
C LEU A 300 14.69 -9.33 -26.04
N PRO A 301 14.45 -8.41 -26.99
CA PRO A 301 13.41 -8.58 -28.01
C PRO A 301 13.57 -9.84 -28.88
N ASP A 302 14.79 -10.41 -29.00
CA ASP A 302 15.05 -11.66 -29.73
C ASP A 302 14.80 -12.93 -28.89
N GLY A 303 14.27 -12.78 -27.67
CA GLY A 303 13.95 -13.87 -26.76
C GLY A 303 15.13 -14.41 -25.96
N LYS A 304 16.31 -13.84 -26.09
CA LYS A 304 17.48 -14.23 -25.29
C LYS A 304 17.56 -13.47 -23.98
N PHE A 305 18.13 -14.07 -22.97
CA PHE A 305 18.46 -13.38 -21.74
C PHE A 305 19.51 -12.29 -21.97
N TYR A 306 19.31 -11.16 -21.30
CA TYR A 306 20.27 -10.04 -21.32
C TYR A 306 21.64 -10.46 -20.75
N GLU A 307 22.74 -10.06 -21.43
CA GLU A 307 24.12 -10.30 -21.03
C GLU A 307 25.01 -9.07 -21.27
N PRO A 308 26.02 -8.81 -20.40
CA PRO A 308 26.32 -9.52 -19.16
C PRO A 308 25.26 -9.24 -18.09
N PHE A 309 25.03 -10.19 -17.17
CA PHE A 309 24.05 -10.05 -16.11
C PHE A 309 24.65 -10.34 -14.73
N ASP A 310 24.51 -9.37 -13.84
CA ASP A 310 24.80 -9.50 -12.43
C ASP A 310 23.47 -9.39 -11.65
N PRO A 311 23.00 -10.46 -10.95
CA PRO A 311 21.75 -10.43 -10.21
C PRO A 311 21.75 -9.46 -9.00
N LYS A 312 22.91 -8.92 -8.62
CA LYS A 312 23.08 -7.92 -7.56
C LYS A 312 23.27 -6.50 -8.10
N GLN A 313 23.29 -6.32 -9.42
CA GLN A 313 23.44 -5.00 -10.00
C GLN A 313 22.19 -4.16 -9.74
N GLY A 314 22.39 -2.98 -9.17
CA GLY A 314 21.37 -2.02 -8.78
C GLY A 314 20.88 -2.29 -7.37
N GLU A 315 20.89 -1.24 -6.60
CA GLU A 315 20.25 -1.15 -5.30
C GLU A 315 19.22 -0.02 -5.39
N ASN A 316 18.61 0.34 -4.28
CA ASN A 316 17.67 1.43 -4.20
C ASN A 316 18.22 2.70 -4.89
N PHE A 317 17.50 3.22 -5.90
CA PHE A 317 17.85 4.37 -6.75
C PHE A 317 19.10 4.22 -7.64
N GLU A 318 19.72 3.05 -7.69
CA GLU A 318 20.78 2.77 -8.65
C GLU A 318 20.24 2.08 -9.91
N PRO A 319 20.71 2.45 -11.13
CA PRO A 319 20.24 1.84 -12.35
C PRO A 319 20.51 0.33 -12.41
N SER A 320 19.47 -0.45 -12.70
CA SER A 320 19.54 -1.90 -12.89
C SER A 320 18.76 -2.31 -14.12
N PRO A 321 19.41 -2.98 -15.12
CA PRO A 321 18.68 -3.40 -16.31
C PRO A 321 17.52 -4.33 -15.97
N GLY A 322 16.30 -3.90 -16.31
CA GLY A 322 15.06 -4.64 -16.12
C GLY A 322 14.40 -4.49 -14.75
N PHE A 323 15.02 -3.84 -13.77
CA PHE A 323 14.51 -3.73 -12.41
C PHE A 323 14.41 -2.27 -11.96
N HIS A 324 13.28 -1.92 -11.38
CA HIS A 324 13.03 -0.61 -10.81
C HIS A 324 13.42 -0.60 -9.32
N GLU A 325 14.22 0.38 -8.90
CA GLU A 325 14.61 0.58 -7.49
C GLU A 325 15.06 -0.70 -6.79
N GLY A 326 15.83 -1.53 -7.50
CA GLY A 326 16.27 -2.79 -6.93
C GLY A 326 16.99 -3.66 -7.96
N ASN A 327 17.11 -4.92 -7.65
CA ASN A 327 17.82 -5.91 -8.46
C ASN A 327 17.06 -7.24 -8.54
N ALA A 328 17.66 -8.25 -9.16
CA ALA A 328 17.01 -9.54 -9.34
C ALA A 328 16.64 -10.25 -8.02
N TRP A 329 17.34 -9.97 -6.92
CA TRP A 329 17.01 -10.58 -5.62
C TRP A 329 15.73 -9.99 -5.03
N ASN A 330 15.51 -8.66 -5.16
CA ASN A 330 14.32 -7.97 -4.68
C ASN A 330 13.07 -8.38 -5.45
N TYR A 331 13.20 -8.80 -6.73
CA TYR A 331 12.07 -9.13 -7.59
C TYR A 331 11.84 -10.64 -7.81
N THR A 332 12.83 -11.51 -7.55
CA THR A 332 12.72 -12.93 -7.91
C THR A 332 11.55 -13.65 -7.20
N PHE A 333 11.23 -13.29 -5.97
CA PHE A 333 10.14 -13.90 -5.22
C PHE A 333 8.86 -13.08 -5.26
N TYR A 334 8.86 -11.95 -5.99
CA TYR A 334 7.69 -11.11 -6.18
C TYR A 334 6.72 -11.74 -7.21
N VAL A 335 6.20 -12.91 -6.86
CA VAL A 335 5.15 -13.66 -7.58
C VAL A 335 4.13 -14.15 -6.54
N PRO A 336 3.51 -13.24 -5.76
CA PRO A 336 2.70 -13.64 -4.61
C PRO A 336 1.49 -14.49 -4.98
N HIS A 337 0.98 -14.35 -6.19
CA HIS A 337 -0.17 -15.07 -6.72
C HIS A 337 0.12 -16.54 -7.15
N ASP A 338 1.40 -16.93 -7.31
CA ASP A 338 1.76 -18.32 -7.67
C ASP A 338 3.07 -18.79 -6.99
N ILE A 339 3.18 -18.63 -5.69
CA ILE A 339 4.34 -19.06 -4.88
C ILE A 339 4.66 -20.54 -5.09
N LYS A 340 3.64 -21.39 -5.21
CA LYS A 340 3.83 -22.84 -5.43
C LYS A 340 4.35 -23.12 -6.84
N GLY A 341 3.88 -22.40 -7.85
CA GLY A 341 4.39 -22.49 -9.22
C GLY A 341 5.85 -22.03 -9.32
N LEU A 342 6.18 -20.90 -8.67
CA LEU A 342 7.56 -20.42 -8.59
C LEU A 342 8.47 -21.43 -7.89
N ALA A 343 8.04 -22.04 -6.78
CA ALA A 343 8.80 -23.07 -6.08
C ALA A 343 9.02 -24.31 -6.96
N LYS A 344 8.01 -24.72 -7.74
CA LYS A 344 8.15 -25.81 -8.72
C LYS A 344 9.16 -25.47 -9.81
N LEU A 345 9.13 -24.22 -10.30
CA LEU A 345 10.05 -23.71 -11.32
C LEU A 345 11.50 -23.72 -10.81
N MET A 346 11.72 -23.37 -9.54
CA MET A 346 13.02 -23.44 -8.84
C MET A 346 13.50 -24.85 -8.52
N GLY A 347 12.69 -25.88 -8.79
CA GLY A 347 13.05 -27.28 -8.56
C GLY A 347 12.60 -27.84 -7.22
N GLY A 348 11.55 -27.27 -6.63
CA GLY A 348 10.81 -27.75 -5.48
C GLY A 348 10.96 -26.94 -4.20
N ASN A 349 10.07 -27.20 -3.26
CA ASN A 349 9.90 -26.43 -2.02
C ASN A 349 11.21 -26.20 -1.25
N LYS A 350 12.04 -27.24 -1.09
CA LYS A 350 13.31 -27.13 -0.34
C LYS A 350 14.28 -26.14 -0.99
N LYS A 351 14.37 -26.16 -2.35
CA LYS A 351 15.25 -25.24 -3.07
C LYS A 351 14.73 -23.80 -2.97
N PHE A 352 13.41 -23.61 -3.09
CA PHE A 352 12.78 -22.31 -2.91
C PHE A 352 13.07 -21.76 -1.51
N VAL A 353 12.75 -22.50 -0.46
CA VAL A 353 12.96 -22.08 0.94
C VAL A 353 14.43 -21.76 1.23
N ASN A 354 15.37 -22.60 0.78
CA ASN A 354 16.79 -22.33 0.98
C ASN A 354 17.25 -21.06 0.24
N LYS A 355 16.75 -20.85 -0.98
CA LYS A 355 17.10 -19.67 -1.75
C LYS A 355 16.49 -18.40 -1.14
N LEU A 356 15.24 -18.46 -0.71
CA LEU A 356 14.59 -17.36 0.00
C LEU A 356 15.31 -17.05 1.32
N GLN A 357 15.74 -18.07 2.09
CA GLN A 357 16.54 -17.83 3.30
C GLN A 357 17.88 -17.14 2.98
N GLY A 358 18.50 -17.50 1.85
CA GLY A 358 19.72 -16.85 1.38
C GLY A 358 19.55 -15.35 1.12
N VAL A 359 18.34 -14.88 0.74
CA VAL A 359 18.07 -13.44 0.59
C VAL A 359 18.30 -12.71 1.91
N PHE A 360 17.84 -13.29 3.03
CA PHE A 360 18.01 -12.71 4.38
C PHE A 360 19.41 -12.91 4.96
N ASP A 361 20.01 -14.08 4.74
CA ASP A 361 21.30 -14.44 5.34
C ASP A 361 22.46 -13.71 4.63
N ASP A 362 22.34 -13.49 3.33
CA ASP A 362 23.35 -12.82 2.49
C ASP A 362 23.18 -11.29 2.38
N GLY A 363 22.16 -10.73 3.07
CA GLY A 363 21.89 -9.30 3.10
C GLY A 363 21.33 -8.73 1.79
N ASN A 364 20.63 -9.55 0.99
CA ASN A 364 19.97 -9.11 -0.26
C ASN A 364 18.50 -8.70 -0.06
N TYR A 365 17.97 -8.82 1.15
CA TYR A 365 16.63 -8.34 1.51
C TYR A 365 16.68 -6.86 1.81
N ASP A 366 15.83 -6.08 1.17
CA ASP A 366 15.70 -4.64 1.40
C ASP A 366 14.38 -4.33 2.13
N PRO A 367 14.41 -4.14 3.46
CA PRO A 367 13.19 -3.77 4.20
C PRO A 367 12.71 -2.34 3.90
N ALA A 368 13.48 -1.58 3.12
CA ALA A 368 13.25 -0.17 2.85
C ALA A 368 12.52 0.09 1.53
N ASN A 369 12.22 -0.98 0.76
CA ASN A 369 11.56 -0.85 -0.53
C ASN A 369 10.49 -1.94 -0.74
N GLU A 370 9.49 -1.65 -1.58
CA GLU A 370 8.24 -2.39 -1.71
C GLU A 370 8.36 -3.79 -2.31
N PRO A 371 9.22 -4.06 -3.31
CA PRO A 371 9.17 -5.32 -4.06
C PRO A 371 9.30 -6.57 -3.20
N ASP A 372 10.06 -6.53 -2.14
CA ASP A 372 10.34 -7.70 -1.30
C ASP A 372 9.79 -7.65 0.14
N ILE A 373 9.01 -6.62 0.50
CA ILE A 373 8.44 -6.48 1.86
C ILE A 373 7.57 -7.67 2.30
N ALA A 374 6.99 -8.42 1.37
CA ALA A 374 6.23 -9.64 1.66
C ALA A 374 7.10 -10.90 1.84
N TYR A 375 8.39 -10.87 1.49
CA TYR A 375 9.26 -12.05 1.49
C TYR A 375 9.34 -12.79 2.84
N PRO A 376 9.40 -12.13 4.01
CA PRO A 376 9.45 -12.85 5.28
C PRO A 376 8.23 -13.73 5.53
N TYR A 377 7.09 -13.45 4.86
CA TYR A 377 5.86 -14.23 5.03
C TYR A 377 5.78 -15.45 4.11
N LEU A 378 6.60 -15.52 3.07
CA LEU A 378 6.55 -16.58 2.06
C LEU A 378 6.94 -17.96 2.58
N PHE A 379 7.70 -18.04 3.67
CA PHE A 379 8.02 -19.32 4.32
C PHE A 379 6.77 -20.05 4.81
N SER A 380 5.73 -19.33 5.23
CA SER A 380 4.49 -19.89 5.75
C SER A 380 3.66 -20.65 4.71
N TYR A 381 3.97 -20.53 3.43
CA TYR A 381 3.39 -21.37 2.38
C TYR A 381 3.97 -22.79 2.35
N PHE A 382 5.01 -23.09 3.15
CA PHE A 382 5.72 -24.37 3.15
C PHE A 382 5.70 -25.00 4.55
N LYS A 383 5.02 -26.16 4.64
CA LYS A 383 4.83 -26.90 5.89
C LYS A 383 6.17 -27.21 6.57
N GLY A 384 6.29 -26.81 7.83
CA GLY A 384 7.48 -27.00 8.65
C GLY A 384 8.52 -25.88 8.55
N GLU A 385 8.27 -24.87 7.72
CA GLU A 385 9.17 -23.73 7.53
C GLU A 385 8.58 -22.41 8.09
N GLU A 386 7.36 -22.46 8.61
CA GLU A 386 6.59 -21.28 9.07
C GLU A 386 7.28 -20.53 10.22
N TRP A 387 8.09 -21.22 11.01
CA TRP A 387 8.91 -20.64 12.06
C TRP A 387 9.91 -19.58 11.53
N ARG A 388 10.33 -19.71 10.26
CA ARG A 388 11.22 -18.72 9.62
C ARG A 388 10.51 -17.39 9.43
N THR A 389 9.23 -17.41 9.04
CA THR A 389 8.38 -16.19 9.00
C THR A 389 8.43 -15.49 10.35
N GLN A 390 8.16 -16.20 11.45
CA GLN A 390 8.13 -15.64 12.79
C GLN A 390 9.50 -15.03 13.16
N LYS A 391 10.57 -15.76 12.87
CA LYS A 391 11.95 -15.29 13.15
C LYS A 391 12.32 -14.04 12.35
N GLU A 392 12.13 -14.06 11.01
CA GLU A 392 12.58 -12.96 10.17
C GLU A 392 11.70 -11.70 10.39
N VAL A 393 10.38 -11.86 10.58
CA VAL A 393 9.48 -10.73 10.92
C VAL A 393 9.92 -10.04 12.21
N HIS A 394 10.15 -10.80 13.30
CA HIS A 394 10.63 -10.22 14.56
C HIS A 394 12.01 -9.59 14.43
N LYS A 395 12.90 -10.18 13.64
CA LYS A 395 14.23 -9.62 13.36
C LYS A 395 14.13 -8.26 12.64
N ILE A 396 13.24 -8.16 11.64
CA ILE A 396 13.01 -6.92 10.89
C ILE A 396 12.37 -5.86 11.79
N LEU A 397 11.32 -6.18 12.55
CA LEU A 397 10.73 -5.26 13.52
C LEU A 397 11.78 -4.70 14.48
N LYS A 398 12.62 -5.57 15.05
CA LYS A 398 13.63 -5.18 16.04
C LYS A 398 14.73 -4.29 15.46
N ASN A 399 15.14 -4.53 14.21
CA ASN A 399 16.30 -3.87 13.62
C ASN A 399 15.95 -2.70 12.69
N GLY A 400 14.72 -2.68 12.13
CA GLY A 400 14.28 -1.70 11.15
C GLY A 400 13.34 -0.63 11.72
N TYR A 401 12.64 -0.92 12.84
CA TYR A 401 11.64 0.01 13.40
C TYR A 401 12.04 0.49 14.77
N HIS A 402 12.12 1.83 14.93
CA HIS A 402 12.63 2.44 16.16
C HIS A 402 11.74 3.61 16.61
N ASN A 403 11.71 3.88 17.91
CA ASN A 403 11.09 5.08 18.47
C ASN A 403 12.02 6.29 18.27
N ALA A 404 12.13 6.76 17.02
CA ALA A 404 12.97 7.87 16.59
C ALA A 404 12.35 8.57 15.36
N PRO A 405 12.71 9.84 15.05
CA PRO A 405 12.19 10.55 13.87
C PRO A 405 12.47 9.83 12.53
N ASN A 406 13.55 9.08 12.43
CA ASN A 406 13.92 8.23 11.30
C ASN A 406 13.69 6.75 11.64
N GLY A 407 12.59 6.43 12.26
CA GLY A 407 12.31 5.12 12.87
C GLY A 407 11.72 4.06 11.95
N VAL A 408 11.61 4.32 10.65
CA VAL A 408 11.25 3.34 9.62
C VAL A 408 12.45 3.00 8.74
N PRO A 409 12.52 1.81 8.12
CA PRO A 409 13.73 1.36 7.41
C PRO A 409 14.03 2.11 6.11
N GLY A 410 13.12 2.89 5.57
CA GLY A 410 13.28 3.66 4.33
C GLY A 410 12.38 4.87 4.30
N ASN A 411 11.86 5.20 3.13
CA ASN A 411 10.74 6.15 3.01
C ASN A 411 9.49 5.55 3.64
N GLU A 412 8.55 6.41 4.04
CA GLU A 412 7.27 5.95 4.62
C GLU A 412 6.31 5.40 3.56
N ASP A 413 6.39 5.96 2.35
CA ASP A 413 5.64 5.61 1.16
C ASP A 413 4.13 5.52 1.41
N THR A 414 3.61 6.68 1.83
CA THR A 414 2.19 6.94 2.08
C THR A 414 1.52 5.92 3.03
N GLY A 415 2.25 5.50 4.05
CA GLY A 415 1.76 4.58 5.09
C GLY A 415 2.13 3.11 4.88
N THR A 416 2.79 2.75 3.79
CA THR A 416 3.10 1.34 3.45
C THR A 416 4.07 0.71 4.44
N MET A 417 5.16 1.40 4.78
CA MET A 417 6.14 0.88 5.74
C MET A 417 5.56 0.77 7.15
N SER A 418 4.81 1.77 7.60
CA SER A 418 4.11 1.71 8.89
C SER A 418 3.05 0.61 8.92
N THR A 419 2.30 0.43 7.83
CA THR A 419 1.29 -0.64 7.72
C THR A 419 1.92 -2.03 7.80
N TRP A 420 3.11 -2.20 7.22
CA TRP A 420 3.87 -3.44 7.37
C TRP A 420 4.17 -3.73 8.85
N ALA A 421 4.63 -2.73 9.60
CA ALA A 421 4.90 -2.87 11.03
C ALA A 421 3.62 -3.15 11.82
N ILE A 422 2.52 -2.44 11.55
CA ILE A 422 1.23 -2.64 12.21
C ILE A 422 0.74 -4.08 12.06
N PHE A 423 0.67 -4.59 10.83
CA PHE A 423 0.27 -5.97 10.57
C PHE A 423 1.20 -6.97 11.24
N SER A 424 2.51 -6.77 11.12
CA SER A 424 3.53 -7.63 11.74
C SER A 424 3.36 -7.69 13.25
N MET A 425 3.14 -6.52 13.90
CA MET A 425 2.93 -6.44 15.35
C MET A 425 1.57 -7.01 15.78
N MET A 426 0.57 -7.00 14.89
CA MET A 426 -0.74 -7.65 15.14
C MET A 426 -0.69 -9.17 14.96
N GLY A 427 0.30 -9.70 14.25
CA GLY A 427 0.49 -11.13 14.07
C GLY A 427 -0.17 -11.72 12.82
N PHE A 428 -0.46 -10.91 11.79
CA PHE A 428 -0.92 -11.38 10.48
C PHE A 428 -0.57 -10.38 9.37
N TYR A 429 -0.51 -10.83 8.11
CA TYR A 429 -0.11 -9.98 6.98
C TYR A 429 -0.78 -10.43 5.66
N PRO A 430 -1.23 -9.49 4.78
CA PRO A 430 -1.78 -9.80 3.47
C PRO A 430 -0.65 -10.03 2.45
N ALA A 431 -0.02 -11.20 2.47
CA ALA A 431 1.18 -11.50 1.68
C ALA A 431 0.93 -11.54 0.15
N CYS A 432 -0.33 -11.63 -0.28
CA CYS A 432 -0.74 -11.58 -1.68
C CYS A 432 -1.90 -10.59 -1.82
N PRO A 433 -1.68 -9.36 -2.33
CA PRO A 433 -2.75 -8.40 -2.57
C PRO A 433 -3.83 -8.98 -3.49
N GLY A 434 -5.09 -8.83 -3.09
CA GLY A 434 -6.25 -9.41 -3.78
C GLY A 434 -6.60 -10.83 -3.36
N ASP A 435 -5.74 -11.52 -2.61
CA ASP A 435 -6.11 -12.77 -1.93
C ASP A 435 -6.92 -12.45 -0.66
N VAL A 436 -7.84 -13.34 -0.33
CA VAL A 436 -8.64 -13.22 0.89
C VAL A 436 -7.90 -13.67 2.15
N ASP A 437 -6.78 -14.38 2.00
CA ASP A 437 -6.05 -14.98 3.09
C ASP A 437 -4.96 -14.04 3.65
N TYR A 438 -4.85 -14.05 4.98
CA TYR A 438 -3.71 -13.50 5.70
C TYR A 438 -2.77 -14.62 6.13
N VAL A 439 -1.47 -14.37 6.04
CA VAL A 439 -0.43 -15.21 6.65
C VAL A 439 -0.28 -14.83 8.11
N LEU A 440 -0.29 -15.81 9.01
CA LEU A 440 -0.17 -15.61 10.44
C LEU A 440 1.30 -15.65 10.89
N THR A 441 1.66 -14.70 11.75
CA THR A 441 2.93 -14.63 12.48
C THR A 441 2.65 -14.38 13.96
N SER A 442 3.67 -14.27 14.80
CA SER A 442 3.48 -14.07 16.23
C SER A 442 3.24 -12.60 16.56
N PRO A 443 2.16 -12.25 17.30
CA PRO A 443 1.92 -10.89 17.77
C PRO A 443 3.01 -10.40 18.73
N VAL A 444 3.22 -9.07 18.76
CA VAL A 444 4.15 -8.41 19.70
C VAL A 444 3.47 -8.13 21.04
N PHE A 445 2.17 -7.78 21.02
CA PHE A 445 1.42 -7.41 22.22
C PHE A 445 0.70 -8.61 22.84
N ASP A 446 0.49 -8.56 24.17
CA ASP A 446 -0.26 -9.60 24.88
C ASP A 446 -1.72 -9.65 24.45
N LYS A 447 -2.30 -8.47 24.17
CA LYS A 447 -3.66 -8.36 23.68
C LYS A 447 -3.82 -7.15 22.76
N ILE A 448 -4.55 -7.36 21.66
CA ILE A 448 -4.91 -6.33 20.70
C ILE A 448 -6.44 -6.41 20.52
N THR A 449 -7.12 -5.29 20.64
CA THR A 449 -8.55 -5.21 20.33
C THR A 449 -8.75 -4.29 19.14
N ILE A 450 -9.32 -4.82 18.06
CA ILE A 450 -9.69 -4.09 16.87
C ILE A 450 -11.19 -3.85 16.91
N HIS A 451 -11.60 -2.58 17.00
CA HIS A 451 -13.00 -2.16 17.03
C HIS A 451 -13.52 -2.05 15.60
N LEU A 452 -14.04 -3.17 15.08
CA LEU A 452 -14.56 -3.26 13.72
C LEU A 452 -15.89 -2.51 13.57
N ASP A 453 -16.09 -1.90 12.40
CA ASP A 453 -17.35 -1.23 12.08
C ASP A 453 -18.46 -2.28 11.88
N LYS A 454 -19.50 -2.22 12.74
CA LYS A 454 -20.60 -3.18 12.76
C LYS A 454 -21.49 -3.13 11.50
N LYS A 455 -21.43 -2.05 10.72
CA LYS A 455 -22.10 -1.95 9.43
C LYS A 455 -21.55 -2.98 8.44
N TYR A 456 -20.24 -3.21 8.47
CA TYR A 456 -19.54 -4.13 7.57
C TYR A 456 -19.19 -5.47 8.24
N TYR A 457 -18.91 -5.44 9.54
CA TYR A 457 -18.45 -6.58 10.34
C TYR A 457 -19.35 -6.79 11.57
N PRO A 458 -20.49 -7.51 11.42
CA PRO A 458 -21.51 -7.63 12.48
C PRO A 458 -20.99 -8.23 13.79
N ALA A 459 -19.88 -8.98 13.77
CA ALA A 459 -19.26 -9.53 14.98
C ALA A 459 -18.75 -8.43 15.93
N GLY A 460 -18.44 -7.24 15.41
CA GLY A 460 -17.93 -6.12 16.19
C GLY A 460 -16.44 -6.28 16.47
N ASP A 461 -16.04 -6.38 17.75
CA ASP A 461 -14.61 -6.44 18.10
C ASP A 461 -13.94 -7.73 17.64
N LEU A 462 -12.71 -7.59 17.12
CA LEU A 462 -11.76 -8.68 16.93
C LEU A 462 -10.67 -8.57 17.98
N VAL A 463 -10.56 -9.56 18.85
CA VAL A 463 -9.57 -9.62 19.92
C VAL A 463 -8.48 -10.62 19.58
N ILE A 464 -7.23 -10.16 19.53
CA ILE A 464 -6.05 -10.99 19.34
C ILE A 464 -5.35 -11.12 20.69
N GLU A 465 -5.13 -12.34 21.15
CA GLU A 465 -4.47 -12.63 22.43
C GLU A 465 -3.22 -13.47 22.19
N ALA A 466 -2.11 -13.12 22.79
CA ALA A 466 -0.87 -13.87 22.73
C ALA A 466 -0.40 -14.22 24.16
N SER A 467 -0.25 -15.52 24.43
CA SER A 467 0.34 -16.03 25.65
C SER A 467 1.81 -16.35 25.41
N HIS A 468 2.70 -15.53 25.98
CA HIS A 468 4.13 -15.72 25.91
C HIS A 468 4.62 -16.62 27.04
N ALA A 469 5.46 -17.61 26.73
CA ALA A 469 6.13 -18.43 27.76
C ALA A 469 7.22 -17.61 28.49
N THR A 470 7.94 -16.77 27.72
CA THR A 470 8.89 -15.76 28.17
C THR A 470 8.75 -14.50 27.33
N PRO A 471 9.33 -13.35 27.70
CA PRO A 471 9.33 -12.14 26.88
C PRO A 471 9.95 -12.34 25.48
N GLU A 472 10.82 -13.33 25.33
CA GLU A 472 11.51 -13.67 24.08
C GLU A 472 10.76 -14.72 23.25
N SER A 473 9.59 -15.18 23.69
CA SER A 473 8.80 -16.19 22.99
C SER A 473 8.21 -15.64 21.71
N ILE A 474 8.76 -16.04 20.57
CA ILE A 474 8.32 -15.58 19.25
C ILE A 474 7.76 -16.71 18.37
N TYR A 475 7.85 -17.97 18.80
CA TYR A 475 7.45 -19.12 17.99
C TYR A 475 6.06 -19.62 18.35
N ILE A 476 5.19 -19.66 17.36
CA ILE A 476 3.81 -20.11 17.53
C ILE A 476 3.77 -21.62 17.83
N GLN A 477 3.17 -21.98 18.97
CA GLN A 477 2.90 -23.37 19.38
C GLN A 477 1.48 -23.81 19.01
N SER A 478 0.51 -22.88 19.09
CA SER A 478 -0.87 -23.13 18.65
C SER A 478 -1.59 -21.83 18.30
N ILE A 479 -2.58 -21.96 17.42
CA ILE A 479 -3.46 -20.86 17.02
C ILE A 479 -4.91 -21.34 17.14
N GLN A 480 -5.79 -20.48 17.67
CA GLN A 480 -7.22 -20.73 17.77
C GLN A 480 -7.98 -19.48 17.29
N ALA A 481 -8.91 -19.66 16.36
CA ALA A 481 -9.82 -18.63 15.86
C ALA A 481 -11.24 -18.95 16.36
N GLY A 482 -11.80 -18.10 17.23
CA GLY A 482 -13.02 -18.43 17.97
C GLY A 482 -12.83 -19.74 18.74
N ASP A 483 -13.74 -20.68 18.56
CA ASP A 483 -13.66 -22.03 19.17
C ASP A 483 -12.85 -23.04 18.34
N LYS A 484 -12.35 -22.64 17.16
CA LYS A 484 -11.72 -23.53 16.20
C LYS A 484 -10.19 -23.45 16.25
N LYS A 485 -9.53 -24.58 16.52
CA LYS A 485 -8.08 -24.69 16.39
C LYS A 485 -7.68 -24.69 14.91
N LEU A 486 -6.79 -23.77 14.53
CA LEU A 486 -6.24 -23.73 13.17
C LEU A 486 -5.17 -24.82 12.99
N LYS A 487 -5.17 -25.43 11.79
CA LYS A 487 -4.17 -26.44 11.40
C LYS A 487 -2.99 -25.88 10.63
N GLY A 488 -3.14 -24.67 10.10
CA GLY A 488 -2.15 -23.95 9.28
C GLY A 488 -1.86 -22.56 9.83
N TYR A 489 -1.08 -21.81 9.07
CA TYR A 489 -0.65 -20.46 9.41
C TYR A 489 -1.25 -19.43 8.45
N THR A 490 -2.47 -19.69 7.97
CA THR A 490 -3.27 -18.75 7.18
C THR A 490 -4.70 -18.69 7.71
N ILE A 491 -5.36 -17.57 7.52
CA ILE A 491 -6.77 -17.34 7.85
C ILE A 491 -7.40 -16.42 6.82
N SER A 492 -8.59 -16.75 6.33
CA SER A 492 -9.30 -15.84 5.44
C SER A 492 -9.80 -14.59 6.18
N HIS A 493 -9.90 -13.47 5.46
CA HIS A 493 -10.47 -12.23 6.01
C HIS A 493 -11.84 -12.48 6.67
N GLN A 494 -12.70 -13.23 5.99
CA GLN A 494 -14.03 -13.52 6.50
C GLN A 494 -14.01 -14.40 7.76
N ASP A 495 -13.13 -15.40 7.82
CA ASP A 495 -13.00 -16.24 9.01
C ASP A 495 -12.40 -15.43 10.17
N LEU A 496 -11.44 -14.55 9.91
CA LEU A 496 -10.83 -13.69 10.91
C LEU A 496 -11.88 -12.76 11.56
N VAL A 497 -12.61 -12.00 10.76
CA VAL A 497 -13.60 -11.03 11.28
C VAL A 497 -14.82 -11.69 11.91
N LYS A 498 -15.18 -12.92 11.49
CA LYS A 498 -16.26 -13.71 12.09
C LYS A 498 -15.87 -14.39 13.39
N ALA A 499 -14.59 -14.74 13.54
CA ALA A 499 -14.11 -15.47 14.72
C ALA A 499 -14.25 -14.64 16.01
N GLY A 500 -14.14 -13.30 15.90
CA GLY A 500 -14.17 -12.37 17.03
C GLY A 500 -12.97 -12.50 17.97
N THR A 501 -12.27 -13.63 17.95
CA THR A 501 -11.03 -13.86 18.72
C THR A 501 -10.01 -14.67 17.93
N LEU A 502 -8.73 -14.27 18.07
CA LEU A 502 -7.60 -15.01 17.54
C LEU A 502 -6.58 -15.19 18.66
N LYS A 503 -6.34 -16.43 19.09
CA LYS A 503 -5.48 -16.73 20.26
C LYS A 503 -4.23 -17.45 19.82
N PHE A 504 -3.09 -16.94 20.27
CA PHE A 504 -1.77 -17.51 20.04
C PHE A 504 -1.18 -18.03 21.36
N THR A 505 -0.61 -19.24 21.31
CA THR A 505 0.31 -19.70 22.36
C THR A 505 1.71 -19.65 21.78
N LEU A 506 2.61 -18.91 22.40
CA LEU A 506 3.97 -18.66 21.94
C LEU A 506 4.99 -19.38 22.83
N GLY A 507 6.12 -19.78 22.27
CA GLY A 507 7.23 -20.40 22.97
C GLY A 507 8.58 -19.97 22.40
N ASP A 508 9.66 -20.40 23.05
CA ASP A 508 11.05 -19.96 22.78
C ASP A 508 11.71 -20.77 21.66
N GLN A 509 11.08 -21.86 21.24
CA GLN A 509 11.61 -22.75 20.22
C GLN A 509 10.58 -22.98 19.12
N PRO A 510 11.02 -23.12 17.86
CA PRO A 510 10.17 -23.53 16.77
C PRO A 510 9.37 -24.80 17.12
N LYS A 511 8.11 -24.81 16.75
CA LYS A 511 7.27 -26.00 16.88
C LYS A 511 7.80 -27.10 15.95
N LYS A 512 8.07 -28.28 16.51
CA LYS A 512 8.49 -29.47 15.78
C LYS A 512 7.32 -30.18 15.11
#